data_7c35618ad1c359f80a83b9de3ac8da1a
#
_entry.id   7c35618ad1c359f80a83b9de3ac8da1a
#
_cell.length_a   1.000
_cell.length_b   1.000
_cell.length_c   1.000
_cell.angle_alpha   90.00
_cell.angle_beta   90.00
_cell.angle_gamma   90.00
#
_symmetry.space_group_name_H-M   'P 1'
#
loop_
_entity.id
_entity.type
_entity.pdbx_description
1 polymer ?
#
loop_
_entity_poly.entity_id
_entity_poly.type
_entity_poly.pdbx_seq_one_letter_code
_entity_poly.pdbx_strand_id
1 'polypeptide(L)'
;VTSDRDIPAEASVPERGSGDRAIAAAAERAKATASRNIPVFDDLPVPADTANLRDGVGLNDALLALLPLVGVWRGEGEGRDTHGDYRFGQQIIVSHDGGDYLNWDSRSWRLNESGEYDSPGLRETGYWRFVTDPEDPAGRDESQAIELLLAHSAGYVELFYGKPLTQASWELVTDALARSKSGLLVGGAKRLYGIVEGGDLGYVEERVDADGGLVPHLSARLSRYVG
;
A
#
# COMPACT_ATOMS: atom_id res chain seq x y z
N VAL A 1 49.79 4.02 -6.83
CA VAL A 1 49.14 5.29 -6.44
C VAL A 1 47.76 4.93 -5.91
N THR A 2 47.68 4.76 -4.59
CA THR A 2 46.48 4.46 -3.84
C THR A 2 45.75 5.77 -3.58
N SER A 3 44.52 5.87 -4.14
CA SER A 3 43.60 6.97 -3.88
C SER A 3 43.06 6.85 -2.45
N ASP A 4 43.42 7.82 -1.59
CA ASP A 4 42.76 8.05 -0.32
C ASP A 4 41.26 8.33 -0.58
N ARG A 5 40.40 7.44 -0.12
CA ARG A 5 38.97 7.72 -0.03
C ARG A 5 38.75 8.53 1.26
N ASP A 6 38.37 9.78 1.11
CA ASP A 6 37.88 10.61 2.21
C ASP A 6 36.78 9.87 2.95
N ILE A 7 37.06 9.45 4.19
CA ILE A 7 36.06 8.96 5.13
C ILE A 7 35.25 10.19 5.56
N PRO A 8 33.91 10.18 5.41
CA PRO A 8 33.10 11.30 5.89
C PRO A 8 33.30 11.51 7.38
N ALA A 9 33.47 12.77 7.78
CA ALA A 9 33.64 13.19 9.16
C ALA A 9 32.58 12.52 10.06
N GLU A 10 33.04 12.00 11.21
CA GLU A 10 32.21 11.39 12.26
C GLU A 10 30.95 12.22 12.49
N ALA A 11 29.76 11.58 12.30
CA ALA A 11 28.49 12.18 12.64
C ALA A 11 28.54 12.54 14.14
N SER A 12 28.52 13.82 14.47
CA SER A 12 28.56 14.30 15.85
C SER A 12 27.36 13.70 16.61
N VAL A 13 27.65 13.08 17.76
CA VAL A 13 26.58 12.56 18.64
C VAL A 13 25.65 13.72 19.01
N PRO A 14 24.32 13.57 18.81
CA PRO A 14 23.39 14.63 19.12
C PRO A 14 23.50 15.06 20.59
N GLU A 15 23.64 16.35 20.83
CA GLU A 15 23.68 16.92 22.17
C GLU A 15 22.34 16.70 22.87
N ARG A 16 22.38 16.32 24.17
CA ARG A 16 21.17 16.12 24.98
C ARG A 16 20.31 17.40 24.98
N GLY A 17 19.01 17.28 24.65
CA GLY A 17 18.08 18.42 24.50
C GLY A 17 18.14 19.10 23.12
N SER A 18 18.97 18.64 22.19
CA SER A 18 18.95 19.16 20.80
C SER A 18 17.62 18.88 20.09
N GLY A 19 16.96 17.74 20.42
CA GLY A 19 15.63 17.39 19.92
C GLY A 19 14.56 18.40 20.33
N ASP A 20 14.55 18.83 21.58
CA ASP A 20 13.56 19.81 22.08
C ASP A 20 13.72 21.15 21.37
N ARG A 21 14.95 21.61 21.17
CA ARG A 21 15.23 22.84 20.41
C ARG A 21 14.80 22.71 18.95
N ALA A 22 15.03 21.56 18.33
CA ALA A 22 14.59 21.30 16.97
C ALA A 22 13.07 21.30 16.84
N ILE A 23 12.36 20.70 17.81
CA ILE A 23 10.88 20.70 17.87
C ILE A 23 10.36 22.13 18.03
N ALA A 24 10.93 22.92 18.96
CA ALA A 24 10.52 24.30 19.16
C ALA A 24 10.74 25.16 17.90
N ALA A 25 11.89 25.01 17.24
CA ALA A 25 12.18 25.72 16.00
C ALA A 25 11.26 25.28 14.85
N ALA A 26 10.90 24.01 14.77
CA ALA A 26 9.93 23.51 13.80
C ALA A 26 8.52 24.08 14.06
N ALA A 27 8.11 24.15 15.33
CA ALA A 27 6.81 24.72 15.72
C ALA A 27 6.72 26.22 15.37
N GLU A 28 7.79 27.00 15.54
CA GLU A 28 7.82 28.41 15.12
C GLU A 28 7.72 28.56 13.60
N ARG A 29 8.45 27.75 12.84
CA ARG A 29 8.34 27.74 11.36
C ARG A 29 6.94 27.35 10.91
N ALA A 30 6.32 26.37 11.59
CA ALA A 30 4.95 25.91 11.26
C ALA A 30 3.90 27.03 11.45
N LYS A 31 4.07 27.93 12.41
CA LYS A 31 3.17 29.11 12.57
C LYS A 31 3.16 29.98 11.32
N ALA A 32 4.33 30.22 10.71
CA ALA A 32 4.46 31.05 9.51
C ALA A 32 3.89 30.36 8.24
N THR A 33 3.75 29.05 8.26
CA THR A 33 3.29 28.22 7.13
C THR A 33 1.96 27.52 7.41
N ALA A 34 1.25 27.89 8.47
CA ALA A 34 0.03 27.21 8.94
C ALA A 34 -1.10 27.17 7.90
N SER A 35 -1.12 28.13 6.96
CA SER A 35 -2.09 28.17 5.87
C SER A 35 -1.72 27.28 4.67
N ARG A 36 -0.51 26.68 4.67
CA ARG A 36 -0.02 25.78 3.64
C ARG A 36 -0.09 24.34 4.15
N ASN A 37 -0.41 23.44 3.24
CA ASN A 37 -0.34 22.02 3.50
C ASN A 37 0.64 21.38 2.48
N ILE A 38 0.45 20.13 2.11
CA ILE A 38 1.27 19.47 1.08
C ILE A 38 1.20 20.33 -0.19
N PRO A 39 2.34 20.87 -0.67
CA PRO A 39 2.32 21.71 -1.86
C PRO A 39 2.11 20.88 -3.11
N VAL A 40 1.38 21.44 -4.06
CA VAL A 40 1.33 20.97 -5.44
C VAL A 40 2.14 21.93 -6.27
N PHE A 41 3.10 21.42 -7.02
CA PHE A 41 3.99 22.21 -7.88
C PHE A 41 3.74 21.85 -9.33
N ASP A 42 3.33 22.81 -10.14
CA ASP A 42 3.07 22.61 -11.58
C ASP A 42 4.36 22.44 -12.41
N ASP A 43 5.51 22.80 -11.84
CA ASP A 43 6.84 22.75 -12.46
C ASP A 43 7.70 21.55 -12.02
N LEU A 44 7.10 20.56 -11.36
CA LEU A 44 7.83 19.33 -11.06
C LEU A 44 8.25 18.63 -12.36
N PRO A 45 9.53 18.21 -12.49
CA PRO A 45 10.05 17.59 -13.70
C PRO A 45 9.61 16.12 -13.88
N VAL A 46 8.66 15.66 -13.08
CA VAL A 46 8.12 14.29 -13.09
C VAL A 46 6.60 14.36 -13.26
N PRO A 47 6.00 13.38 -13.94
CA PRO A 47 4.55 13.31 -14.07
C PRO A 47 3.87 13.26 -12.70
N ALA A 48 2.69 13.85 -12.60
CA ALA A 48 1.84 13.68 -11.43
C ALA A 48 1.17 12.30 -11.46
N ASP A 49 0.95 11.74 -10.27
CA ASP A 49 0.14 10.52 -10.12
C ASP A 49 -1.27 10.71 -10.63
N THR A 50 -1.78 9.73 -11.36
CA THR A 50 -3.17 9.67 -11.79
C THR A 50 -3.83 8.35 -11.40
N ALA A 51 -5.07 8.42 -10.92
CA ALA A 51 -5.97 7.29 -10.73
C ALA A 51 -7.04 7.23 -11.84
N ASN A 52 -6.91 8.06 -12.87
CA ASN A 52 -7.84 8.13 -14.00
C ASN A 52 -7.10 7.82 -15.30
N LEU A 53 -7.38 6.68 -15.89
CA LEU A 53 -6.75 6.25 -17.15
C LEU A 53 -7.00 7.17 -18.36
N ARG A 54 -7.91 8.15 -18.24
CA ARG A 54 -8.20 9.15 -19.28
C ARG A 54 -7.52 10.49 -19.04
N ASP A 55 -6.77 10.60 -17.94
CA ASP A 55 -6.15 11.84 -17.51
C ASP A 55 -4.70 11.59 -17.09
N GLY A 56 -3.81 12.52 -17.37
CA GLY A 56 -2.40 12.39 -17.06
C GLY A 56 -1.61 11.55 -18.06
N VAL A 57 -0.56 10.89 -17.58
CA VAL A 57 0.33 10.05 -18.39
C VAL A 57 -0.30 8.70 -18.70
N GLY A 58 0.11 8.07 -19.81
CA GLY A 58 -0.31 6.70 -20.13
C GLY A 58 0.23 5.67 -19.14
N LEU A 59 -0.55 4.62 -18.88
CA LEU A 59 -0.09 3.48 -18.09
C LEU A 59 1.07 2.77 -18.81
N ASN A 60 2.08 2.36 -18.05
CA ASN A 60 3.19 1.56 -18.56
C ASN A 60 2.69 0.21 -19.11
N ASP A 61 3.17 -0.19 -20.28
CA ASP A 61 2.76 -1.44 -20.93
C ASP A 61 3.03 -2.69 -20.08
N ALA A 62 4.05 -2.67 -19.21
CA ALA A 62 4.33 -3.76 -18.29
C ALA A 62 3.20 -3.99 -17.27
N LEU A 63 2.33 -3.00 -17.04
CA LEU A 63 1.26 -3.04 -16.05
C LEU A 63 -0.15 -3.32 -16.65
N LEU A 64 -0.26 -3.62 -17.94
CA LEU A 64 -1.56 -3.80 -18.62
C LEU A 64 -2.44 -4.86 -17.95
N ALA A 65 -1.86 -5.91 -17.38
CA ALA A 65 -2.62 -6.92 -16.62
C ALA A 65 -3.15 -6.42 -15.27
N LEU A 66 -2.68 -5.27 -14.77
CA LEU A 66 -3.14 -4.59 -13.55
C LEU A 66 -4.02 -3.36 -13.87
N LEU A 67 -4.20 -3.02 -15.15
CA LEU A 67 -4.99 -1.86 -15.59
C LEU A 67 -6.36 -1.78 -14.91
N PRO A 68 -7.14 -2.87 -14.74
CA PRO A 68 -8.44 -2.80 -14.09
C PRO A 68 -8.41 -2.37 -12.62
N LEU A 69 -7.25 -2.43 -11.94
CA LEU A 69 -7.11 -1.95 -10.56
C LEU A 69 -7.04 -0.44 -10.46
N VAL A 70 -6.51 0.26 -11.49
CA VAL A 70 -6.33 1.71 -11.47
C VAL A 70 -7.67 2.40 -11.22
N GLY A 71 -7.69 3.27 -10.20
CA GLY A 71 -8.91 3.99 -9.83
C GLY A 71 -8.94 4.39 -8.36
N VAL A 72 -10.01 5.09 -7.99
CA VAL A 72 -10.39 5.34 -6.60
C VAL A 72 -11.60 4.48 -6.29
N TRP A 73 -11.46 3.65 -5.27
CA TRP A 73 -12.45 2.66 -4.85
C TRP A 73 -12.96 2.98 -3.47
N ARG A 74 -14.26 2.86 -3.23
CA ARG A 74 -14.86 3.11 -1.92
C ARG A 74 -16.04 2.19 -1.67
N GLY A 75 -16.13 1.67 -0.45
CA GLY A 75 -17.22 0.78 -0.05
C GLY A 75 -17.04 0.23 1.35
N GLU A 76 -17.63 -0.90 1.60
CA GLU A 76 -17.66 -1.53 2.91
C GLU A 76 -17.18 -2.98 2.83
N GLY A 77 -16.83 -3.51 3.99
CA GLY A 77 -16.40 -4.87 4.18
C GLY A 77 -16.69 -5.40 5.56
N GLU A 78 -16.35 -6.66 5.72
CA GLU A 78 -16.41 -7.39 6.97
C GLU A 78 -15.04 -7.95 7.31
N GLY A 79 -14.72 -7.94 8.60
CA GLY A 79 -13.46 -8.47 9.10
C GLY A 79 -13.68 -9.24 10.39
N ARG A 80 -12.65 -10.03 10.75
CA ARG A 80 -12.60 -10.76 12.01
C ARG A 80 -11.28 -10.50 12.71
N ASP A 81 -11.35 -10.23 14.01
CA ASP A 81 -10.20 -10.12 14.88
C ASP A 81 -10.42 -10.90 16.20
N THR A 82 -9.55 -10.70 17.17
CA THR A 82 -9.63 -11.35 18.48
C THR A 82 -10.87 -10.98 19.29
N HIS A 83 -11.59 -9.92 18.93
CA HIS A 83 -12.82 -9.46 19.57
C HIS A 83 -14.08 -9.93 18.84
N GLY A 84 -13.93 -10.58 17.69
CA GLY A 84 -15.02 -11.10 16.87
C GLY A 84 -15.13 -10.44 15.51
N ASP A 85 -16.31 -10.59 14.89
CA ASP A 85 -16.61 -10.03 13.58
C ASP A 85 -16.92 -8.53 13.70
N TYR A 86 -16.53 -7.77 12.67
CA TYR A 86 -16.78 -6.33 12.61
C TYR A 86 -17.01 -5.87 11.18
N ARG A 87 -17.73 -4.77 11.02
CA ARG A 87 -17.88 -4.07 9.75
C ARG A 87 -16.89 -2.91 9.64
N PHE A 88 -16.44 -2.65 8.42
CA PHE A 88 -15.56 -1.52 8.15
C PHE A 88 -15.93 -0.84 6.83
N GLY A 89 -15.68 0.47 6.77
CA GLY A 89 -15.62 1.21 5.53
C GLY A 89 -14.19 1.28 5.03
N GLN A 90 -14.00 1.37 3.71
CA GLN A 90 -12.68 1.43 3.10
C GLN A 90 -12.66 2.33 1.87
N GLN A 91 -11.52 3.00 1.69
CA GLN A 91 -11.14 3.66 0.46
C GLN A 91 -9.78 3.11 0.01
N ILE A 92 -9.69 2.76 -1.27
CA ILE A 92 -8.43 2.39 -1.91
C ILE A 92 -8.19 3.33 -3.08
N ILE A 93 -6.96 3.86 -3.19
CA ILE A 93 -6.49 4.63 -4.32
C ILE A 93 -5.39 3.82 -4.98
N VAL A 94 -5.57 3.51 -6.26
CA VAL A 94 -4.56 2.88 -7.11
C VAL A 94 -4.22 3.84 -8.21
N SER A 95 -3.01 4.38 -8.18
CA SER A 95 -2.54 5.42 -9.10
C SER A 95 -1.22 5.03 -9.75
N HIS A 96 -0.82 5.75 -10.80
CA HIS A 96 0.46 5.61 -11.49
C HIS A 96 0.95 6.96 -12.01
N ASP A 97 2.24 7.05 -12.25
CA ASP A 97 2.94 8.20 -12.87
C ASP A 97 3.57 7.85 -14.23
N GLY A 98 3.22 6.67 -14.79
CA GLY A 98 3.81 6.12 -16.02
C GLY A 98 5.02 5.22 -15.76
N GLY A 99 5.47 5.08 -14.53
CA GLY A 99 6.49 4.11 -14.11
C GLY A 99 6.02 2.65 -14.21
N ASP A 100 6.91 1.72 -13.90
CA ASP A 100 6.67 0.27 -13.97
C ASP A 100 6.02 -0.31 -12.68
N TYR A 101 5.27 0.52 -11.97
CA TYR A 101 4.56 0.19 -10.74
C TYR A 101 3.22 0.93 -10.63
N LEU A 102 2.30 0.37 -9.84
CA LEU A 102 1.13 1.10 -9.36
C LEU A 102 1.35 1.47 -7.89
N ASN A 103 1.02 2.71 -7.54
CA ASN A 103 0.90 3.13 -6.15
C ASN A 103 -0.38 2.56 -5.55
N TRP A 104 -0.30 2.13 -4.29
CA TRP A 104 -1.42 1.64 -3.50
C TRP A 104 -1.52 2.43 -2.20
N ASP A 105 -2.64 3.10 -1.97
CA ASP A 105 -3.00 3.70 -0.67
C ASP A 105 -4.38 3.21 -0.26
N SER A 106 -4.44 2.47 0.82
CA SER A 106 -5.66 1.96 1.41
C SER A 106 -5.84 2.52 2.82
N ARG A 107 -7.05 2.95 3.12
CA ARG A 107 -7.45 3.36 4.47
C ARG A 107 -8.80 2.76 4.81
N SER A 108 -8.92 2.21 6.01
CA SER A 108 -10.17 1.69 6.53
C SER A 108 -10.58 2.41 7.83
N TRP A 109 -11.82 2.21 8.22
CA TRP A 109 -12.38 2.67 9.48
C TRP A 109 -13.46 1.70 9.94
N ARG A 110 -13.60 1.55 11.26
CA ARG A 110 -14.66 0.75 11.87
C ARG A 110 -16.00 1.42 11.69
N LEU A 111 -17.04 0.61 11.52
CA LEU A 111 -18.42 1.04 11.49
C LEU A 111 -19.14 0.53 12.74
N ASN A 112 -20.00 1.37 13.32
CA ASN A 112 -20.91 0.98 14.39
C ASN A 112 -22.11 0.17 13.84
N GLU A 113 -23.02 -0.23 14.70
CA GLU A 113 -24.23 -1.00 14.31
C GLU A 113 -25.13 -0.25 13.31
N SER A 114 -25.16 1.09 13.36
CA SER A 114 -25.91 1.92 12.42
C SER A 114 -25.19 2.14 11.07
N GLY A 115 -23.96 1.62 10.91
CA GLY A 115 -23.16 1.78 9.67
C GLY A 115 -22.44 3.11 9.59
N GLU A 116 -22.35 3.86 10.69
CA GLU A 116 -21.63 5.12 10.76
C GLU A 116 -20.19 4.91 11.24
N TYR A 117 -19.34 5.91 11.00
CA TYR A 117 -17.95 5.91 11.50
C TYR A 117 -17.91 5.75 13.02
N ASP A 118 -17.13 4.79 13.49
CA ASP A 118 -16.85 4.55 14.90
C ASP A 118 -15.39 4.94 15.25
N SER A 119 -14.42 4.31 14.61
CA SER A 119 -13.01 4.50 14.94
C SER A 119 -12.10 4.28 13.72
N PRO A 120 -10.84 4.80 13.75
CA PRO A 120 -9.88 4.53 12.68
C PRO A 120 -9.59 3.03 12.56
N GLY A 121 -9.44 2.54 11.33
CA GLY A 121 -8.93 1.23 11.01
C GLY A 121 -7.48 1.25 10.55
N LEU A 122 -7.08 0.20 9.88
CA LEU A 122 -5.73 0.05 9.33
C LEU A 122 -5.53 0.89 8.07
N ARG A 123 -4.27 1.27 7.84
CA ARG A 123 -3.82 1.82 6.56
C ARG A 123 -2.71 0.95 5.99
N GLU A 124 -2.72 0.84 4.68
CA GLU A 124 -1.68 0.20 3.89
C GLU A 124 -1.22 1.16 2.82
N THR A 125 0.08 1.17 2.55
CA THR A 125 0.66 1.89 1.41
C THR A 125 1.75 1.04 0.79
N GLY A 126 1.90 1.13 -0.52
CA GLY A 126 2.93 0.33 -1.19
C GLY A 126 2.78 0.31 -2.71
N TYR A 127 3.30 -0.76 -3.32
CA TYR A 127 3.46 -0.84 -4.77
C TYR A 127 3.07 -2.22 -5.29
N TRP A 128 2.31 -2.23 -6.39
CA TRP A 128 2.10 -3.40 -7.25
C TRP A 128 3.07 -3.32 -8.42
N ARG A 129 3.74 -4.42 -8.71
CA ARG A 129 4.70 -4.54 -9.79
C ARG A 129 4.60 -5.90 -10.47
N PHE A 130 5.12 -5.99 -11.69
CA PHE A 130 5.47 -7.29 -12.26
C PHE A 130 6.93 -7.63 -11.95
N VAL A 131 7.18 -8.90 -11.64
CA VAL A 131 8.53 -9.42 -11.47
C VAL A 131 9.27 -9.27 -12.81
N THR A 132 10.40 -8.59 -12.75
CA THR A 132 11.35 -8.51 -13.86
C THR A 132 12.65 -9.13 -13.39
N ASP A 133 12.97 -10.34 -13.88
CA ASP A 133 14.29 -10.91 -13.69
C ASP A 133 15.19 -10.48 -14.86
N PRO A 134 16.19 -9.60 -14.62
CA PRO A 134 17.10 -9.16 -15.67
C PRO A 134 18.00 -10.29 -16.19
N GLU A 135 18.23 -11.36 -15.40
CA GLU A 135 19.08 -12.49 -15.76
C GLU A 135 18.31 -13.60 -16.48
N ASP A 136 17.01 -13.71 -16.25
CA ASP A 136 16.12 -14.66 -16.95
C ASP A 136 14.79 -14.02 -17.37
N PRO A 137 14.80 -13.15 -18.39
CA PRO A 137 13.57 -12.51 -18.87
C PRO A 137 12.56 -13.48 -19.49
N ALA A 138 12.96 -14.74 -19.76
CA ALA A 138 12.11 -15.77 -20.36
C ALA A 138 11.65 -16.84 -19.37
N GLY A 139 12.31 -16.97 -18.21
CA GLY A 139 12.11 -18.05 -17.23
C GLY A 139 11.13 -17.73 -16.11
N ARG A 140 10.16 -16.85 -16.35
CA ARG A 140 9.18 -16.46 -15.33
C ARG A 140 8.42 -17.69 -14.82
N ASP A 141 8.55 -17.95 -13.53
CA ASP A 141 7.53 -18.72 -12.83
C ASP A 141 6.22 -17.90 -12.84
N GLU A 142 5.28 -18.29 -13.71
CA GLU A 142 4.00 -17.59 -13.86
C GLU A 142 3.23 -17.48 -12.54
N SER A 143 3.56 -18.32 -11.54
CA SER A 143 2.95 -18.27 -10.21
C SER A 143 3.42 -17.09 -9.37
N GLN A 144 4.53 -16.45 -9.74
CA GLN A 144 5.14 -15.32 -9.05
C GLN A 144 5.32 -14.10 -9.96
N ALA A 145 4.41 -13.92 -10.91
CA ALA A 145 4.50 -12.82 -11.89
C ALA A 145 4.25 -11.43 -11.29
N ILE A 146 3.59 -11.34 -10.13
CA ILE A 146 3.22 -10.09 -9.46
C ILE A 146 3.94 -10.01 -8.12
N GLU A 147 4.49 -8.82 -7.83
CA GLU A 147 4.94 -8.40 -6.50
C GLU A 147 3.98 -7.37 -5.95
N LEU A 148 3.58 -7.53 -4.67
CA LEU A 148 2.90 -6.50 -3.91
C LEU A 148 3.67 -6.24 -2.62
N LEU A 149 4.24 -5.04 -2.50
CA LEU A 149 4.98 -4.60 -1.33
C LEU A 149 4.10 -3.66 -0.52
N LEU A 150 3.81 -4.02 0.73
CA LEU A 150 2.95 -3.21 1.61
C LEU A 150 3.64 -2.83 2.91
N ALA A 151 3.47 -1.58 3.30
CA ALA A 151 3.74 -1.10 4.66
C ALA A 151 2.41 -0.82 5.36
N HIS A 152 2.26 -1.35 6.57
CA HIS A 152 1.03 -1.26 7.36
C HIS A 152 1.18 -0.31 8.53
N SER A 153 0.16 0.51 8.78
CA SER A 153 0.15 1.45 9.92
C SER A 153 0.25 0.76 11.28
N ALA A 154 0.00 -0.54 11.32
CA ALA A 154 0.17 -1.38 12.52
C ALA A 154 1.64 -1.79 12.78
N GLY A 155 2.61 -1.26 12.03
CA GLY A 155 4.04 -1.41 12.27
C GLY A 155 4.65 -2.70 11.73
N TYR A 156 4.14 -3.22 10.63
CA TYR A 156 4.75 -4.33 9.89
C TYR A 156 4.79 -4.04 8.38
N VAL A 157 5.64 -4.76 7.68
CA VAL A 157 5.75 -4.75 6.22
C VAL A 157 5.58 -6.15 5.69
N GLU A 158 5.01 -6.28 4.50
CA GLU A 158 4.66 -7.55 3.89
C GLU A 158 4.99 -7.53 2.40
N LEU A 159 5.67 -8.56 1.93
CA LEU A 159 5.92 -8.84 0.53
C LEU A 159 5.04 -10.01 0.12
N PHE A 160 4.26 -9.81 -0.91
CA PHE A 160 3.47 -10.85 -1.55
C PHE A 160 4.02 -11.15 -2.93
N TYR A 161 3.99 -12.42 -3.30
CA TYR A 161 4.05 -12.85 -4.68
C TYR A 161 2.69 -13.37 -5.14
N GLY A 162 2.42 -13.24 -6.43
CA GLY A 162 1.16 -13.69 -6.98
C GLY A 162 1.11 -13.72 -8.50
N LYS A 163 -0.09 -13.96 -9.00
CA LYS A 163 -0.36 -14.09 -10.43
C LYS A 163 -1.74 -13.57 -10.80
N PRO A 164 -1.92 -13.13 -12.06
CA PRO A 164 -3.25 -13.00 -12.62
C PRO A 164 -3.92 -14.38 -12.72
N LEU A 165 -5.16 -14.50 -12.27
CA LEU A 165 -5.97 -15.68 -12.51
C LEU A 165 -6.83 -15.53 -13.77
N THR A 166 -7.28 -14.30 -14.01
CA THR A 166 -8.01 -13.87 -15.20
C THR A 166 -7.56 -12.48 -15.62
N GLN A 167 -8.15 -11.90 -16.64
CA GLN A 167 -7.90 -10.50 -17.03
C GLN A 167 -8.29 -9.47 -15.97
N ALA A 168 -9.03 -9.87 -14.93
CA ALA A 168 -9.59 -8.97 -13.92
C ALA A 168 -9.59 -9.60 -12.52
N SER A 169 -8.73 -10.57 -12.24
CA SER A 169 -8.57 -11.15 -10.91
C SER A 169 -7.13 -11.59 -10.65
N TRP A 170 -6.69 -11.45 -9.39
CA TRP A 170 -5.29 -11.65 -8.97
C TRP A 170 -5.25 -12.36 -7.63
N GLU A 171 -4.42 -13.39 -7.54
CA GLU A 171 -4.13 -14.11 -6.30
C GLU A 171 -2.72 -13.75 -5.83
N LEU A 172 -2.58 -13.51 -4.52
CA LEU A 172 -1.33 -13.13 -3.87
C LEU A 172 -1.17 -13.91 -2.58
N VAL A 173 0.06 -14.32 -2.29
CA VAL A 173 0.41 -15.04 -1.06
C VAL A 173 1.64 -14.35 -0.45
N THR A 174 1.63 -14.15 0.87
CA THR A 174 2.78 -13.60 1.60
C THR A 174 3.98 -14.52 1.45
N ASP A 175 5.11 -13.93 0.99
CA ASP A 175 6.42 -14.56 0.95
C ASP A 175 7.27 -14.13 2.16
N ALA A 176 7.30 -12.83 2.44
CA ALA A 176 8.07 -12.30 3.54
C ALA A 176 7.26 -11.32 4.38
N LEU A 177 7.49 -11.37 5.69
CA LEU A 177 6.86 -10.50 6.67
C LEU A 177 7.89 -10.05 7.69
N ALA A 178 7.99 -8.74 7.92
CA ALA A 178 8.82 -8.17 8.95
C ALA A 178 8.03 -7.14 9.77
N ARG A 179 8.28 -7.10 11.08
CA ARG A 179 7.62 -6.14 11.96
C ARG A 179 8.60 -5.36 12.81
N SER A 180 8.21 -4.14 13.16
CA SER A 180 8.92 -3.34 14.16
C SER A 180 8.73 -3.94 15.56
N LYS A 181 9.53 -3.49 16.52
CA LYS A 181 9.43 -3.97 17.94
C LYS A 181 8.05 -3.80 18.54
N SER A 182 7.33 -2.73 18.18
CA SER A 182 5.97 -2.42 18.63
C SER A 182 4.89 -2.82 17.62
N GLY A 183 5.27 -3.39 16.47
CA GLY A 183 4.34 -3.77 15.42
C GLY A 183 3.45 -4.94 15.83
N LEU A 184 2.26 -4.98 15.26
CA LEU A 184 1.31 -6.07 15.44
C LEU A 184 1.94 -7.40 14.97
N LEU A 185 1.76 -8.45 15.75
CA LEU A 185 2.13 -9.80 15.34
C LEU A 185 1.00 -10.37 14.48
N VAL A 186 1.31 -10.67 13.24
CA VAL A 186 0.36 -11.26 12.28
C VAL A 186 1.00 -12.46 11.58
N GLY A 187 0.18 -13.41 11.15
CA GLY A 187 0.61 -14.47 10.24
C GLY A 187 0.64 -13.98 8.80
N GLY A 188 1.22 -14.76 7.90
CA GLY A 188 1.14 -14.54 6.47
C GLY A 188 -0.30 -14.59 5.97
N ALA A 189 -0.56 -13.99 4.81
CA ALA A 189 -1.89 -13.89 4.22
C ALA A 189 -1.96 -14.48 2.82
N LYS A 190 -3.16 -14.87 2.44
CA LYS A 190 -3.56 -15.11 1.06
C LYS A 190 -4.63 -14.08 0.72
N ARG A 191 -4.43 -13.34 -0.39
CA ARG A 191 -5.38 -12.35 -0.87
C ARG A 191 -5.86 -12.72 -2.27
N LEU A 192 -7.15 -12.56 -2.52
CA LEU A 192 -7.76 -12.66 -3.83
C LEU A 192 -8.48 -11.36 -4.12
N TYR A 193 -8.05 -10.66 -5.16
CA TYR A 193 -8.70 -9.47 -5.69
C TYR A 193 -9.40 -9.79 -7.01
N GLY A 194 -10.51 -9.11 -7.31
CA GLY A 194 -11.17 -9.24 -8.59
C GLY A 194 -12.13 -8.11 -8.88
N ILE A 195 -12.27 -7.78 -10.17
CA ILE A 195 -13.38 -6.94 -10.62
C ILE A 195 -14.60 -7.85 -10.75
N VAL A 196 -15.59 -7.61 -9.90
CA VAL A 196 -16.81 -8.41 -9.81
C VAL A 196 -17.94 -7.82 -10.66
N GLU A 197 -19.07 -8.50 -10.69
CA GLU A 197 -20.27 -8.03 -11.41
C GLU A 197 -20.63 -6.59 -11.03
N GLY A 198 -20.89 -5.74 -12.02
CA GLY A 198 -21.15 -4.30 -11.84
C GLY A 198 -19.90 -3.44 -11.93
N GLY A 199 -18.70 -4.03 -12.06
CA GLY A 199 -17.42 -3.29 -12.17
C GLY A 199 -16.84 -2.87 -10.83
N ASP A 200 -17.33 -3.41 -9.71
CA ASP A 200 -16.81 -3.17 -8.37
C ASP A 200 -15.53 -3.98 -8.12
N LEU A 201 -14.63 -3.45 -7.30
CA LEU A 201 -13.48 -4.19 -6.78
C LEU A 201 -13.93 -5.03 -5.59
N GLY A 202 -13.87 -6.35 -5.71
CA GLY A 202 -14.05 -7.29 -4.61
C GLY A 202 -12.71 -7.84 -4.15
N TYR A 203 -12.57 -8.11 -2.84
CA TYR A 203 -11.44 -8.90 -2.37
C TYR A 203 -11.79 -9.72 -1.11
N VAL A 204 -11.02 -10.78 -0.93
CA VAL A 204 -10.99 -11.57 0.31
C VAL A 204 -9.55 -11.74 0.76
N GLU A 205 -9.37 -11.78 2.05
CA GLU A 205 -8.09 -12.09 2.70
C GLU A 205 -8.30 -13.20 3.72
N GLU A 206 -7.45 -14.22 3.66
CA GLU A 206 -7.26 -15.20 4.70
C GLU A 206 -5.91 -14.99 5.34
N ARG A 207 -5.79 -15.21 6.65
CA ARG A 207 -4.52 -15.14 7.38
C ARG A 207 -4.21 -16.44 8.10
N VAL A 208 -2.92 -16.72 8.23
CA VAL A 208 -2.42 -17.82 9.03
C VAL A 208 -2.66 -17.48 10.51
N ASP A 209 -3.39 -18.35 11.20
CA ASP A 209 -3.65 -18.24 12.63
C ASP A 209 -2.52 -18.85 13.48
N ALA A 210 -2.72 -18.90 14.80
CA ALA A 210 -1.75 -19.44 15.75
C ALA A 210 -1.50 -20.95 15.56
N ASP A 211 -2.46 -21.67 15.00
CA ASP A 211 -2.38 -23.11 14.74
C ASP A 211 -1.80 -23.44 13.36
N GLY A 212 -1.46 -22.41 12.58
CA GLY A 212 -0.87 -22.53 11.25
C GLY A 212 -1.89 -22.75 10.12
N GLY A 213 -3.18 -22.62 10.40
CA GLY A 213 -4.26 -22.70 9.43
C GLY A 213 -4.58 -21.36 8.79
N LEU A 214 -5.01 -21.36 7.52
CA LEU A 214 -5.59 -20.18 6.89
C LEU A 214 -7.05 -20.01 7.36
N VAL A 215 -7.34 -18.85 7.92
CA VAL A 215 -8.69 -18.50 8.39
C VAL A 215 -9.17 -17.21 7.74
N PRO A 216 -10.47 -17.04 7.44
CA PRO A 216 -11.02 -15.81 6.93
C PRO A 216 -10.69 -14.62 7.84
N HIS A 217 -10.20 -13.53 7.24
CA HIS A 217 -9.81 -12.33 7.97
C HIS A 217 -10.56 -11.09 7.50
N LEU A 218 -10.54 -10.80 6.20
CA LEU A 218 -11.22 -9.62 5.61
C LEU A 218 -11.96 -10.01 4.33
N SER A 219 -13.07 -9.34 4.07
CA SER A 219 -13.69 -9.29 2.75
C SER A 219 -14.31 -7.91 2.52
N ALA A 220 -14.23 -7.39 1.29
CA ALA A 220 -14.88 -6.12 0.96
C ALA A 220 -15.34 -6.09 -0.49
N ARG A 221 -16.31 -5.20 -0.74
CA ARG A 221 -16.76 -4.81 -2.06
C ARG A 221 -16.77 -3.28 -2.16
N LEU A 222 -16.05 -2.76 -3.13
CA LEU A 222 -15.80 -1.33 -3.27
C LEU A 222 -16.24 -0.89 -4.66
N SER A 223 -17.10 0.10 -4.72
CA SER A 223 -17.52 0.68 -6.01
C SER A 223 -16.47 1.68 -6.51
N ARG A 224 -16.33 1.76 -7.84
CA ARG A 224 -15.42 2.69 -8.48
C ARG A 224 -15.94 4.12 -8.36
N TYR A 225 -15.14 4.99 -7.79
CA TYR A 225 -15.43 6.42 -7.63
C TYR A 225 -14.74 7.25 -8.72
N VAL A 226 -13.53 6.86 -9.13
CA VAL A 226 -12.73 7.45 -10.23
C VAL A 226 -12.03 6.33 -10.99
N GLY A 227 -11.85 6.50 -12.30
CA GLY A 227 -11.12 5.56 -13.15
C GLY A 227 -11.90 5.05 -14.34
#